data_7432ad9d3a3d2a12dc37298bbf4bb1af
#
_entry.id   7432ad9d3a3d2a12dc37298bbf4bb1af
#
_cell.length_a   1.000
_cell.length_b   1.000
_cell.length_c   1.000
_cell.angle_alpha   90.00
_cell.angle_beta   90.00
_cell.angle_gamma   90.00
#
_symmetry.space_group_name_H-M   'P 1'
#
loop_
_entity.id
_entity.type
_entity.pdbx_description
1 polymer ?
#
loop_
_entity_poly.entity_id
_entity_poly.type
_entity_poly.pdbx_seq_one_letter_code
_entity_poly.pdbx_strand_id
1 'polypeptide(L)'
;MTWKRTPQGYVITTATITRAGPIEYYGHEVGLTGSDANKKITVIRTLDELSKPETLASFNGLPFTLTHPDDGAVNATDHKEKASGHIANTRINGDEVECDVFLTDSAAIETLEKTGIREVSVGYEPAELIDRGGQLYHINIRGNHVAGVAEGRYGPQCKLNDKKGKPMFKTL
;
A
#
# COMPACT_ATOMS: atom_id res chain seq x y z
N MET A 1 2.01 -13.09 17.31
CA MET A 1 0.81 -12.45 17.90
C MET A 1 -0.34 -12.57 16.92
N THR A 2 -1.48 -13.02 17.37
CA THR A 2 -2.66 -13.23 16.53
C THR A 2 -3.60 -12.02 16.64
N TRP A 3 -4.23 -11.68 15.51
CA TRP A 3 -5.30 -10.67 15.52
C TRP A 3 -6.61 -11.23 16.10
N LYS A 4 -7.42 -10.34 16.65
CA LYS A 4 -8.78 -10.67 17.01
C LYS A 4 -9.61 -10.92 15.73
N ARG A 5 -10.40 -12.00 15.73
CA ARG A 5 -11.31 -12.34 14.64
C ARG A 5 -12.71 -11.75 14.86
N THR A 6 -13.37 -11.41 13.76
CA THR A 6 -14.82 -11.20 13.78
C THR A 6 -15.53 -12.56 13.91
N PRO A 7 -16.86 -12.58 14.20
CA PRO A 7 -17.62 -13.85 14.19
C PRO A 7 -17.51 -14.64 12.88
N GLN A 8 -17.26 -13.97 11.75
CA GLN A 8 -17.07 -14.60 10.43
C GLN A 8 -15.62 -15.04 10.18
N GLY A 9 -14.72 -14.78 11.12
CA GLY A 9 -13.30 -15.13 10.97
C GLY A 9 -12.43 -14.07 10.29
N TYR A 10 -12.97 -12.88 9.98
CA TYR A 10 -12.21 -11.78 9.37
C TYR A 10 -11.31 -11.08 10.39
N VAL A 11 -10.29 -10.42 9.88
CA VAL A 11 -9.46 -9.48 10.64
C VAL A 11 -9.73 -8.06 10.16
N ILE A 12 -10.00 -7.16 11.09
CA ILE A 12 -10.08 -5.73 10.86
C ILE A 12 -8.96 -5.08 11.66
N THR A 13 -8.07 -4.41 10.96
CA THR A 13 -6.93 -3.72 11.57
C THR A 13 -6.67 -2.41 10.83
N THR A 14 -5.61 -1.72 11.17
CA THR A 14 -5.14 -0.52 10.47
C THR A 14 -3.77 -0.78 9.87
N ALA A 15 -3.38 0.04 8.92
CA ALA A 15 -2.03 0.04 8.37
C ALA A 15 -1.59 1.44 7.99
N THR A 16 -0.28 1.66 8.06
CA THR A 16 0.38 2.72 7.30
C THR A 16 0.82 2.12 5.98
N ILE A 17 0.31 2.63 4.86
CA ILE A 17 0.51 2.01 3.54
C ILE A 17 1.56 2.70 2.68
N THR A 18 1.83 3.96 2.95
CA THR A 18 2.89 4.73 2.29
C THR A 18 3.21 5.98 3.10
N ARG A 19 4.25 6.69 2.70
CA ARG A 19 4.72 7.92 3.35
C ARG A 19 5.24 8.93 2.34
N ALA A 20 5.27 10.20 2.71
CA ALA A 20 5.94 11.25 1.96
C ALA A 20 7.46 11.11 2.03
N GLY A 21 8.15 11.75 1.10
CA GLY A 21 9.60 11.81 1.05
C GLY A 21 10.23 10.99 -0.07
N PRO A 22 11.55 10.82 -0.01
CA PRO A 22 12.31 10.12 -1.05
C PRO A 22 12.10 8.61 -0.97
N ILE A 23 11.93 8.01 -2.14
CA ILE A 23 11.83 6.55 -2.33
C ILE A 23 12.79 6.16 -3.46
N GLU A 24 13.49 5.05 -3.29
CA GLU A 24 14.36 4.50 -4.31
C GLU A 24 13.58 3.59 -5.27
N TYR A 25 13.85 3.76 -6.55
CA TYR A 25 13.39 2.93 -7.66
C TYR A 25 14.56 2.56 -8.55
N TYR A 26 14.45 1.49 -9.31
CA TYR A 26 15.28 1.33 -10.51
C TYR A 26 14.69 2.17 -11.64
N GLY A 27 15.55 2.70 -12.52
CA GLY A 27 15.10 3.58 -13.58
C GLY A 27 14.00 3.00 -14.46
N HIS A 28 14.08 1.69 -14.78
CA HIS A 28 13.04 1.03 -15.58
C HIS A 28 11.67 0.98 -14.90
N GLU A 29 11.61 0.98 -13.55
CA GLU A 29 10.35 0.99 -12.80
C GLU A 29 9.61 2.34 -12.93
N VAL A 30 10.32 3.39 -13.28
CA VAL A 30 9.77 4.75 -13.47
C VAL A 30 9.82 5.21 -14.92
N GLY A 31 10.00 4.26 -15.84
CA GLY A 31 9.91 4.51 -17.28
C GLY A 31 11.19 5.05 -17.92
N LEU A 32 12.33 5.04 -17.23
CA LEU A 32 13.61 5.41 -17.81
C LEU A 32 14.18 4.26 -18.64
N THR A 33 14.90 4.61 -19.71
CA THR A 33 15.46 3.67 -20.69
C THR A 33 16.98 3.85 -20.81
N GLY A 34 17.61 2.98 -21.59
CA GLY A 34 19.05 3.03 -21.86
C GLY A 34 19.89 2.78 -20.61
N SER A 35 20.96 3.57 -20.46
CA SER A 35 21.89 3.43 -19.33
C SER A 35 21.28 3.76 -17.97
N ASP A 36 20.18 4.48 -17.93
CA ASP A 36 19.50 4.87 -16.69
C ASP A 36 18.50 3.82 -16.18
N ALA A 37 18.12 2.86 -17.02
CA ALA A 37 17.13 1.83 -16.68
C ALA A 37 17.53 0.97 -15.45
N ASN A 38 18.81 0.69 -15.29
CA ASN A 38 19.33 -0.17 -14.22
C ASN A 38 19.96 0.62 -13.05
N LYS A 39 19.91 1.93 -13.10
CA LYS A 39 20.38 2.78 -12.00
C LYS A 39 19.33 2.90 -10.91
N LYS A 40 19.78 3.02 -9.67
CA LYS A 40 18.91 3.44 -8.57
C LYS A 40 18.63 4.93 -8.70
N ILE A 41 17.34 5.26 -8.70
CA ILE A 41 16.82 6.61 -8.88
C ILE A 41 16.01 6.98 -7.64
N THR A 42 16.28 8.14 -7.07
CA THR A 42 15.47 8.68 -5.98
C THR A 42 14.32 9.49 -6.56
N VAL A 43 13.09 9.15 -6.19
CA VAL A 43 11.89 9.87 -6.55
C VAL A 43 11.20 10.35 -5.29
N ILE A 44 10.85 11.63 -5.25
CA ILE A 44 10.15 12.23 -4.11
C ILE A 44 8.64 12.19 -4.36
N ARG A 45 7.89 11.83 -3.33
CA ARG A 45 6.45 12.02 -3.24
C ARG A 45 6.20 12.98 -2.10
N THR A 46 5.68 14.16 -2.41
CA THR A 46 5.42 15.19 -1.40
C THR A 46 4.15 14.85 -0.61
N LEU A 47 4.07 15.39 0.60
CA LEU A 47 2.83 15.30 1.39
C LEU A 47 1.65 15.95 0.66
N ASP A 48 1.89 17.06 -0.04
CA ASP A 48 0.86 17.74 -0.83
C ASP A 48 0.27 16.82 -1.90
N GLU A 49 1.10 16.03 -2.59
CA GLU A 49 0.63 15.05 -3.58
C GLU A 49 -0.17 13.91 -2.92
N LEU A 50 0.36 13.33 -1.83
CA LEU A 50 -0.31 12.23 -1.15
C LEU A 50 -1.62 12.64 -0.48
N SER A 51 -1.74 13.90 -0.05
CA SER A 51 -2.95 14.42 0.60
C SER A 51 -4.01 14.97 -0.36
N LYS A 52 -3.75 14.98 -1.67
CA LYS A 52 -4.78 15.34 -2.65
C LYS A 52 -6.03 14.47 -2.47
N PRO A 53 -7.23 15.07 -2.46
CA PRO A 53 -8.47 14.30 -2.31
C PRO A 53 -8.61 13.15 -3.30
N GLU A 54 -8.21 13.36 -4.54
CA GLU A 54 -8.26 12.35 -5.61
C GLU A 54 -7.28 11.20 -5.35
N THR A 55 -6.11 11.50 -4.79
CA THR A 55 -5.11 10.48 -4.42
C THR A 55 -5.62 9.63 -3.27
N LEU A 56 -6.08 10.25 -2.20
CA LEU A 56 -6.65 9.52 -1.05
C LEU A 56 -7.88 8.71 -1.46
N ALA A 57 -8.77 9.28 -2.27
CA ALA A 57 -9.94 8.56 -2.78
C ALA A 57 -9.56 7.34 -3.62
N SER A 58 -8.46 7.42 -4.38
CA SER A 58 -7.99 6.30 -5.21
C SER A 58 -7.51 5.10 -4.40
N PHE A 59 -7.16 5.28 -3.14
CA PHE A 59 -6.77 4.19 -2.25
C PHE A 59 -7.95 3.46 -1.62
N ASN A 60 -9.12 4.09 -1.54
CA ASN A 60 -10.29 3.47 -0.92
C ASN A 60 -10.84 2.32 -1.76
N GLY A 61 -11.08 1.20 -1.12
CA GLY A 61 -11.59 0.00 -1.77
C GLY A 61 -10.53 -0.82 -2.52
N LEU A 62 -9.25 -0.43 -2.47
CA LEU A 62 -8.19 -1.19 -3.12
C LEU A 62 -8.09 -2.61 -2.54
N PRO A 63 -7.82 -3.61 -3.40
CA PRO A 63 -7.56 -4.96 -2.93
C PRO A 63 -6.27 -5.03 -2.13
N PHE A 64 -6.31 -5.81 -1.05
CA PHE A 64 -5.12 -6.25 -0.34
C PHE A 64 -4.68 -7.61 -0.89
N THR A 65 -3.40 -7.75 -1.19
CA THR A 65 -2.82 -8.98 -1.74
C THR A 65 -1.69 -9.48 -0.87
N LEU A 66 -1.41 -10.79 -0.91
CA LEU A 66 -0.14 -11.34 -0.46
C LEU A 66 0.85 -11.21 -1.62
N THR A 67 1.92 -10.46 -1.43
CA THR A 67 2.89 -10.09 -2.47
C THR A 67 2.29 -9.18 -3.57
N HIS A 68 3.16 -8.54 -4.33
CA HIS A 68 2.74 -7.75 -5.48
C HIS A 68 2.23 -8.66 -6.60
N PRO A 69 1.13 -8.32 -7.28
CA PRO A 69 0.69 -9.04 -8.47
C PRO A 69 1.75 -8.99 -9.56
N ASP A 70 1.96 -10.10 -10.27
CA ASP A 70 2.98 -10.23 -11.32
C ASP A 70 2.82 -9.22 -12.46
N ASP A 71 1.58 -8.87 -12.79
CA ASP A 71 1.23 -7.88 -13.80
C ASP A 71 1.06 -6.45 -13.25
N GLY A 72 1.44 -6.23 -12.00
CA GLY A 72 1.46 -4.92 -11.34
C GLY A 72 0.13 -4.40 -10.85
N ALA A 73 -0.98 -5.09 -11.10
CA ALA A 73 -2.31 -4.65 -10.69
C ALA A 73 -3.28 -5.81 -10.40
N VAL A 74 -4.37 -5.48 -9.74
CA VAL A 74 -5.54 -6.34 -9.59
C VAL A 74 -6.71 -5.64 -10.24
N ASN A 75 -7.44 -6.37 -11.06
CA ASN A 75 -8.60 -5.85 -11.79
C ASN A 75 -9.84 -6.72 -11.57
N ALA A 76 -10.96 -6.30 -12.14
CA ALA A 76 -12.24 -6.98 -11.92
C ALA A 76 -12.27 -8.43 -12.43
N THR A 77 -11.40 -8.80 -13.36
CA THR A 77 -11.37 -10.16 -13.93
C THR A 77 -10.57 -11.15 -13.10
N ASP A 78 -9.61 -10.69 -12.29
CA ASP A 78 -8.73 -11.54 -11.48
C ASP A 78 -8.81 -11.29 -9.97
N HIS A 79 -9.67 -10.35 -9.56
CA HIS A 79 -9.85 -9.97 -8.16
C HIS A 79 -10.12 -11.17 -7.23
N LYS A 80 -10.95 -12.11 -7.65
CA LYS A 80 -11.31 -13.28 -6.82
C LYS A 80 -10.10 -14.16 -6.49
N GLU A 81 -9.15 -14.23 -7.39
CA GLU A 81 -7.95 -15.07 -7.23
C GLU A 81 -6.85 -14.36 -6.44
N LYS A 82 -6.70 -13.04 -6.66
CA LYS A 82 -5.57 -12.27 -6.15
C LYS A 82 -5.85 -11.56 -4.83
N ALA A 83 -7.09 -11.12 -4.58
CA ALA A 83 -7.40 -10.32 -3.40
C ALA A 83 -7.62 -11.18 -2.16
N SER A 84 -6.99 -10.78 -1.06
CA SER A 84 -7.14 -11.37 0.27
C SER A 84 -7.94 -10.49 1.23
N GLY A 85 -8.34 -9.34 0.75
CA GLY A 85 -9.09 -8.33 1.50
C GLY A 85 -9.08 -7.01 0.75
N HIS A 86 -9.38 -5.94 1.45
CA HIS A 86 -9.42 -4.59 0.90
C HIS A 86 -9.10 -3.55 1.97
N ILE A 87 -8.88 -2.31 1.53
CA ILE A 87 -8.65 -1.17 2.42
C ILE A 87 -9.73 -0.11 2.27
N ALA A 88 -9.91 0.68 3.29
CA ALA A 88 -10.85 1.81 3.29
C ALA A 88 -10.41 2.90 4.28
N ASN A 89 -11.13 4.02 4.28
CA ASN A 89 -10.91 5.13 5.22
C ASN A 89 -9.47 5.65 5.20
N THR A 90 -8.94 5.87 4.01
CA THR A 90 -7.59 6.43 3.85
C THR A 90 -7.53 7.86 4.36
N ARG A 91 -6.48 8.15 5.09
CA ARG A 91 -6.29 9.42 5.79
C ARG A 91 -4.82 9.75 5.95
N ILE A 92 -4.53 11.03 6.14
CA ILE A 92 -3.18 11.50 6.47
C ILE A 92 -3.00 11.45 7.99
N ASN A 93 -1.85 10.92 8.40
CA ASN A 93 -1.36 11.00 9.77
C ASN A 93 0.12 11.45 9.74
N GLY A 94 0.37 12.75 10.03
CA GLY A 94 1.70 13.33 9.84
C GLY A 94 2.11 13.35 8.38
N ASP A 95 3.17 12.65 8.03
CA ASP A 95 3.68 12.46 6.66
C ASP A 95 3.33 11.08 6.06
N GLU A 96 2.48 10.34 6.75
CA GLU A 96 2.08 8.99 6.39
C GLU A 96 0.62 8.93 5.92
N VAL A 97 0.31 7.93 5.10
CA VAL A 97 -1.05 7.56 4.72
C VAL A 97 -1.44 6.31 5.49
N GLU A 98 -2.46 6.45 6.32
CA GLU A 98 -3.07 5.34 7.06
C GLU A 98 -4.40 4.92 6.45
N CYS A 99 -4.80 3.69 6.73
CA CYS A 99 -6.10 3.16 6.34
C CYS A 99 -6.57 2.06 7.29
N ASP A 100 -7.84 1.72 7.16
CA ASP A 100 -8.39 0.49 7.72
C ASP A 100 -8.18 -0.66 6.73
N VAL A 101 -7.83 -1.83 7.24
CA VAL A 101 -7.60 -3.04 6.45
C VAL A 101 -8.56 -4.13 6.87
N PHE A 102 -9.25 -4.68 5.88
CA PHE A 102 -10.20 -5.78 6.05
C PHE A 102 -9.60 -7.03 5.40
N LEU A 103 -9.06 -7.95 6.20
CA LEU A 103 -8.56 -9.23 5.72
C LEU A 103 -9.70 -10.24 5.79
N THR A 104 -10.09 -10.77 4.66
CA THR A 104 -11.30 -11.60 4.53
C THR A 104 -11.01 -13.02 4.04
N ASP A 105 -9.78 -13.30 3.63
CA ASP A 105 -9.34 -14.63 3.23
C ASP A 105 -8.62 -15.35 4.38
N SER A 106 -9.14 -16.49 4.79
CA SER A 106 -8.63 -17.27 5.90
C SER A 106 -7.18 -17.74 5.70
N ALA A 107 -6.87 -18.23 4.50
CA ALA A 107 -5.52 -18.71 4.20
C ALA A 107 -4.48 -17.58 4.22
N ALA A 108 -4.84 -16.41 3.73
CA ALA A 108 -3.97 -15.23 3.79
C ALA A 108 -3.72 -14.76 5.23
N ILE A 109 -4.75 -14.74 6.05
CA ILE A 109 -4.63 -14.39 7.48
C ILE A 109 -3.68 -15.36 8.19
N GLU A 110 -3.86 -16.65 7.99
CA GLU A 110 -2.98 -17.68 8.57
C GLU A 110 -1.54 -17.52 8.10
N THR A 111 -1.33 -17.23 6.82
CA THR A 111 0.00 -16.98 6.26
C THR A 111 0.67 -15.79 6.92
N LEU A 112 -0.03 -14.66 7.06
CA LEU A 112 0.49 -13.47 7.71
C LEU A 112 0.84 -13.72 9.19
N GLU A 113 0.02 -14.49 9.89
CA GLU A 113 0.28 -14.85 11.28
C GLU A 113 1.46 -15.79 11.44
N LYS A 114 1.55 -16.83 10.60
CA LYS A 114 2.64 -17.82 10.63
C LYS A 114 4.00 -17.22 10.25
N THR A 115 4.01 -16.38 9.23
CA THR A 115 5.27 -15.80 8.72
C THR A 115 5.71 -14.58 9.49
N GLY A 116 4.80 -13.93 10.23
CA GLY A 116 5.08 -12.66 10.89
C GLY A 116 5.20 -11.48 9.92
N ILE A 117 4.87 -11.64 8.64
CA ILE A 117 4.86 -10.56 7.66
C ILE A 117 3.88 -9.48 8.09
N ARG A 118 4.36 -8.26 8.20
CA ARG A 118 3.57 -7.08 8.58
C ARG A 118 3.77 -5.91 7.65
N GLU A 119 4.92 -5.81 6.99
CA GLU A 119 5.18 -4.69 6.08
C GLU A 119 4.22 -4.73 4.90
N VAL A 120 3.82 -3.53 4.46
CA VAL A 120 2.93 -3.35 3.32
C VAL A 120 3.54 -2.35 2.34
N SER A 121 3.18 -2.52 1.09
CA SER A 121 3.59 -1.64 0.01
C SER A 121 2.40 -1.37 -0.89
N VAL A 122 2.06 -0.08 -1.05
CA VAL A 122 1.04 0.32 -2.00
C VAL A 122 1.63 0.31 -3.42
N GLY A 123 0.89 -0.29 -4.36
CA GLY A 123 1.14 -0.14 -5.78
C GLY A 123 0.26 0.95 -6.37
N TYR A 124 0.80 1.73 -7.29
CA TYR A 124 0.06 2.77 -7.98
C TYR A 124 0.52 2.94 -9.43
N GLU A 125 -0.44 3.26 -10.29
CA GLU A 125 -0.27 3.49 -11.72
C GLU A 125 -1.42 4.40 -12.24
N PRO A 126 -1.18 5.20 -13.25
CA PRO A 126 0.11 5.72 -13.65
C PRO A 126 0.48 6.93 -12.79
N ALA A 127 1.70 6.99 -12.32
CA ALA A 127 2.24 8.21 -11.75
C ALA A 127 2.96 8.99 -12.84
N GLU A 128 2.74 10.28 -12.92
CA GLU A 128 3.57 11.15 -13.74
C GLU A 128 4.92 11.36 -13.05
N LEU A 129 5.99 11.17 -13.79
CA LEU A 129 7.33 11.47 -13.34
C LEU A 129 7.73 12.85 -13.90
N ILE A 130 8.03 13.80 -13.01
CA ILE A 130 8.47 15.15 -13.41
C ILE A 130 9.83 15.45 -12.82
N ASP A 131 10.62 16.25 -13.57
CA ASP A 131 11.92 16.77 -13.13
C ASP A 131 11.76 18.24 -12.75
N ARG A 132 12.19 18.56 -11.53
CA ARG A 132 12.27 19.94 -11.03
C ARG A 132 13.70 20.20 -10.58
N GLY A 133 14.49 20.81 -11.46
CA GLY A 133 15.85 21.18 -11.15
C GLY A 133 16.79 19.99 -10.85
N GLY A 134 16.61 18.86 -11.54
CA GLY A 134 17.39 17.64 -11.38
C GLY A 134 16.86 16.69 -10.32
N GLN A 135 15.79 17.06 -9.61
CA GLN A 135 15.09 16.18 -8.66
C GLN A 135 13.80 15.63 -9.28
N LEU A 136 13.64 14.33 -9.22
CA LEU A 136 12.45 13.64 -9.77
C LEU A 136 11.33 13.53 -8.72
N TYR A 137 10.10 13.70 -9.19
CA TYR A 137 8.88 13.63 -8.39
C TYR A 137 7.84 12.77 -9.08
N HIS A 138 7.14 11.94 -8.31
CA HIS A 138 5.86 11.38 -8.72
C HIS A 138 4.73 12.33 -8.34
N ILE A 139 3.88 12.62 -9.32
CA ILE A 139 2.66 13.39 -9.13
C ILE A 139 1.45 12.63 -9.70
N ASN A 140 0.26 13.09 -9.39
CA ASN A 140 -1.01 12.48 -9.83
C ASN A 140 -1.09 10.99 -9.52
N ILE A 141 -0.75 10.63 -8.30
CA ILE A 141 -0.71 9.26 -7.82
C ILE A 141 -2.12 8.68 -7.73
N ARG A 142 -2.30 7.49 -8.30
CA ARG A 142 -3.55 6.70 -8.22
C ARG A 142 -3.21 5.28 -7.81
N GLY A 143 -3.76 4.84 -6.70
CA GLY A 143 -3.52 3.50 -6.18
C GLY A 143 -4.19 2.41 -7.01
N ASN A 144 -3.61 1.20 -7.00
CA ASN A 144 -4.20 0.03 -7.64
C ASN A 144 -4.24 -1.23 -6.77
N HIS A 145 -3.37 -1.37 -5.80
CA HIS A 145 -3.41 -2.44 -4.80
C HIS A 145 -2.56 -2.10 -3.58
N VAL A 146 -2.71 -2.89 -2.51
CA VAL A 146 -1.82 -2.90 -1.35
C VAL A 146 -1.33 -4.32 -1.12
N ALA A 147 -0.03 -4.52 -1.11
CA ALA A 147 0.57 -5.84 -0.91
C ALA A 147 1.16 -5.98 0.49
N GLY A 148 0.90 -7.13 1.14
CA GLY A 148 1.66 -7.58 2.30
C GLY A 148 2.95 -8.23 1.81
N VAL A 149 4.10 -7.74 2.26
CA VAL A 149 5.43 -8.15 1.76
C VAL A 149 6.40 -8.33 2.92
N ALA A 150 7.44 -9.16 2.70
CA ALA A 150 8.47 -9.38 3.71
C ALA A 150 9.31 -8.12 3.95
N GLU A 151 9.58 -7.37 2.90
CA GLU A 151 10.30 -6.10 2.93
C GLU A 151 9.64 -5.13 1.96
N GLY A 152 9.03 -4.08 2.50
CA GLY A 152 8.32 -3.07 1.74
C GLY A 152 9.21 -1.91 1.30
N ARG A 153 8.90 -1.36 0.14
CA ARG A 153 9.63 -0.23 -0.46
C ARG A 153 9.66 1.01 0.43
N TYR A 154 8.62 1.21 1.22
CA TYR A 154 8.43 2.43 2.02
C TYR A 154 9.01 2.33 3.42
N GLY A 155 9.66 1.23 3.75
CA GLY A 155 10.30 0.97 5.02
C GLY A 155 9.42 0.28 6.06
N PRO A 156 10.01 -0.12 7.20
CA PRO A 156 9.31 -0.93 8.22
C PRO A 156 8.22 -0.17 8.99
N GLN A 157 8.14 1.14 8.88
CA GLN A 157 7.03 1.92 9.43
C GLN A 157 5.72 1.72 8.66
N CYS A 158 5.80 1.36 7.36
CA CYS A 158 4.62 1.05 6.56
C CYS A 158 4.23 -0.41 6.75
N LYS A 159 3.31 -0.66 7.68
CA LYS A 159 2.95 -2.01 8.12
C LYS A 159 1.52 -2.12 8.62
N LEU A 160 1.04 -3.37 8.64
CA LEU A 160 -0.17 -3.75 9.36
C LEU A 160 0.05 -3.60 10.86
N ASN A 161 -0.91 -3.00 11.55
CA ASN A 161 -0.91 -2.98 13.00
C ASN A 161 -1.42 -4.32 13.55
N ASP A 162 -0.69 -4.86 14.51
CA ASP A 162 -1.05 -6.06 15.25
C ASP A 162 -1.41 -5.78 16.71
N LYS A 163 -1.34 -4.52 17.12
CA LYS A 163 -1.84 -4.07 18.43
C LYS A 163 -3.35 -3.85 18.34
N LYS A 164 -4.06 -4.13 19.43
CA LYS A 164 -5.50 -3.84 19.56
C LYS A 164 -5.73 -2.33 19.39
N GLY A 165 -5.92 -1.90 18.16
CA GLY A 165 -6.49 -0.58 17.89
C GLY A 165 -7.90 -0.55 18.44
N LYS A 166 -8.31 0.56 19.06
CA LYS A 166 -9.72 0.74 19.42
C LYS A 166 -10.53 0.60 18.12
N PRO A 167 -11.55 -0.26 18.07
CA PRO A 167 -12.42 -0.32 16.91
C PRO A 167 -13.04 1.07 16.72
N MET A 168 -12.89 1.64 15.51
CA MET A 168 -13.51 2.94 15.17
C MET A 168 -15.04 2.85 15.06
N PHE A 169 -15.61 1.65 15.15
CA PHE A 169 -17.05 1.47 15.16
C PHE A 169 -17.52 1.28 16.61
N LYS A 170 -18.18 2.32 17.15
CA LYS A 170 -19.05 2.09 18.31
C LYS A 170 -20.12 1.11 17.85
N THR A 171 -20.18 -0.03 18.52
CA THR A 171 -21.31 -0.95 18.40
C THR A 171 -22.58 -0.14 18.72
N LEU A 172 -23.47 -0.03 17.76
CA LEU A 172 -24.82 0.50 17.99
C LEU A 172 -25.57 -0.47 18.88
#